data_f425df1423174cb9f0cd8d795298a8be
#
_entry.id   f425df1423174cb9f0cd8d795298a8be
#
_cell.length_a   1.000
_cell.length_b   1.000
_cell.length_c   1.000
_cell.angle_alpha   90.00
_cell.angle_beta   90.00
_cell.angle_gamma   90.00
#
_symmetry.space_group_name_H-M   'P 1'
#
loop_
_entity.id
_entity.type
_entity.pdbx_description
1 polymer ?
#
loop_
_entity_poly.entity_id
_entity_poly.type
_entity_poly.pdbx_seq_one_letter_code
_entity_poly.pdbx_strand_id
1 'polypeptide(L)'
;MNQPIDIKKVFWSIPVSVYSTPSECIIKKQIKVSTTDPKELEEIRELLKHEKYYQEQEIEHIDNPEGRIKFKVQLKINVGLCKKDILNYRCKLKRAFFNCFVLIMRIRDQSGEGFKEMHIKVFNTGKLEIPGIQTDESLTQVLNLLITILKPIVGQDIDFIHDKCETVLINSNFNCGYFINRDKLYNILKYKYRINSNYDACSYPGIQSKFYYIPGLENQTGQHPPANEIHTASEISFMIFRTGSVLIVGRCDENVLHCIYDFLKKLLEEEYPEIGNHLNIIQPKKQNVKLRRKVINVVENI
;
A
#
# COMPACT_ATOMS: atom_id res chain seq x y z
N MET A 1 4.60 -16.60 8.23
CA MET A 1 4.81 -17.24 9.54
C MET A 1 4.93 -18.74 9.31
N ASN A 2 5.40 -19.46 10.31
CA ASN A 2 5.66 -20.90 10.24
C ASN A 2 4.40 -21.79 10.28
N GLN A 3 3.22 -21.20 10.55
CA GLN A 3 1.96 -21.93 10.62
C GLN A 3 0.76 -21.09 10.13
N PRO A 4 -0.35 -21.74 9.74
CA PRO A 4 -1.62 -21.07 9.44
C PRO A 4 -2.20 -20.35 10.67
N ILE A 5 -3.05 -19.37 10.40
CA ILE A 5 -3.67 -18.52 11.43
C ILE A 5 -5.20 -18.58 11.30
N ASP A 6 -5.86 -18.86 12.41
CA ASP A 6 -7.30 -18.60 12.53
C ASP A 6 -7.54 -17.08 12.63
N ILE A 7 -7.80 -16.46 11.49
CA ILE A 7 -7.90 -15.00 11.37
C ILE A 7 -9.05 -14.40 12.19
N LYS A 8 -10.16 -15.13 12.39
CA LYS A 8 -11.29 -14.65 13.18
C LYS A 8 -10.92 -14.67 14.67
N LYS A 9 -10.49 -15.82 15.18
CA LYS A 9 -10.08 -15.96 16.58
C LYS A 9 -8.98 -15.00 16.97
N VAL A 10 -7.92 -14.92 16.16
CA VAL A 10 -6.77 -14.05 16.42
C VAL A 10 -7.15 -12.58 16.36
N PHE A 11 -7.98 -12.19 15.40
CA PHE A 11 -8.45 -10.79 15.27
C PHE A 11 -9.10 -10.30 16.57
N TRP A 12 -10.02 -11.07 17.14
CA TRP A 12 -10.73 -10.66 18.37
C TRP A 12 -9.82 -10.65 19.61
N SER A 13 -8.82 -11.50 19.65
CA SER A 13 -7.88 -11.60 20.79
C SER A 13 -6.76 -10.55 20.78
N ILE A 14 -6.51 -9.87 19.65
CA ILE A 14 -5.47 -8.83 19.55
C ILE A 14 -5.92 -7.56 20.27
N PRO A 15 -5.14 -7.07 21.25
CA PRO A 15 -5.43 -5.81 21.94
C PRO A 15 -5.17 -4.60 21.03
N VAL A 16 -6.00 -3.58 21.15
CA VAL A 16 -5.85 -2.29 20.46
C VAL A 16 -5.66 -1.19 21.48
N SER A 17 -4.55 -0.46 21.35
CA SER A 17 -4.23 0.66 22.21
C SER A 17 -4.90 1.95 21.73
N VAL A 18 -5.23 2.84 22.65
CA VAL A 18 -5.78 4.16 22.32
C VAL A 18 -4.77 4.96 21.52
N TYR A 19 -5.23 5.70 20.52
CA TYR A 19 -4.36 6.42 19.58
C TYR A 19 -3.39 7.40 20.26
N SER A 20 -3.80 8.01 21.37
CA SER A 20 -2.97 8.94 22.15
C SER A 20 -1.85 8.28 22.96
N THR A 21 -1.85 6.95 23.13
CA THR A 21 -0.82 6.26 23.91
C THR A 21 0.53 6.33 23.20
N PRO A 22 1.58 6.90 23.81
CA PRO A 22 2.88 7.08 23.18
C PRO A 22 3.76 5.83 23.30
N SER A 23 3.32 4.71 22.72
CA SER A 23 4.03 3.42 22.79
C SER A 23 4.00 2.68 21.46
N GLU A 24 4.90 1.71 21.33
CA GLU A 24 4.85 0.71 20.28
C GLU A 24 3.72 -0.27 20.56
N CYS A 25 2.76 -0.33 19.67
CA CYS A 25 1.54 -1.11 19.89
C CYS A 25 0.70 -1.22 18.61
N ILE A 26 -0.34 -2.02 18.65
CA ILE A 26 -1.39 -2.02 17.64
C ILE A 26 -2.40 -0.94 17.99
N ILE A 27 -2.59 0.01 17.08
CA ILE A 27 -3.53 1.15 17.23
C ILE A 27 -4.81 0.95 16.45
N LYS A 28 -4.81 0.04 15.48
CA LYS A 28 -6.00 -0.29 14.70
C LYS A 28 -5.92 -1.71 14.16
N LYS A 29 -7.05 -2.43 14.20
CA LYS A 29 -7.24 -3.70 13.51
C LYS A 29 -8.46 -3.63 12.60
N GLN A 30 -8.43 -4.35 11.47
CA GLN A 30 -9.52 -4.35 10.50
C GLN A 30 -9.70 -5.76 9.92
N ILE A 31 -10.96 -6.21 9.84
CA ILE A 31 -11.32 -7.48 9.19
C ILE A 31 -12.55 -7.30 8.30
N LYS A 32 -12.68 -8.16 7.29
CA LYS A 32 -13.91 -8.37 6.54
C LYS A 32 -14.42 -9.76 6.84
N VAL A 33 -15.65 -9.85 7.30
CA VAL A 33 -16.32 -11.12 7.59
C VAL A 33 -17.53 -11.32 6.70
N SER A 34 -17.84 -12.56 6.39
CA SER A 34 -19.07 -12.96 5.72
C SER A 34 -19.69 -14.08 6.53
N THR A 35 -20.95 -13.95 6.88
CA THR A 35 -21.73 -14.97 7.57
C THR A 35 -23.02 -15.24 6.85
N THR A 36 -23.46 -16.49 6.94
CA THR A 36 -24.78 -16.95 6.50
C THR A 36 -25.65 -17.41 7.69
N ASP A 37 -25.11 -17.27 8.91
CA ASP A 37 -25.79 -17.61 10.15
C ASP A 37 -26.12 -16.33 10.95
N PRO A 38 -27.40 -16.04 11.22
CA PRO A 38 -27.81 -14.93 12.07
C PRO A 38 -27.19 -14.94 13.48
N LYS A 39 -26.97 -16.14 14.06
CA LYS A 39 -26.35 -16.26 15.39
C LYS A 39 -24.90 -15.80 15.39
N GLU A 40 -24.13 -16.19 14.35
CA GLU A 40 -22.74 -15.69 14.18
C GLU A 40 -22.70 -14.17 14.06
N LEU A 41 -23.71 -13.56 13.42
CA LEU A 41 -23.81 -12.10 13.32
C LEU A 41 -24.04 -11.46 14.70
N GLU A 42 -24.91 -12.05 15.52
CA GLU A 42 -25.15 -11.59 16.88
C GLU A 42 -23.89 -11.71 17.76
N GLU A 43 -23.18 -12.85 17.67
CA GLU A 43 -21.91 -13.04 18.37
C GLU A 43 -20.87 -11.98 17.98
N ILE A 44 -20.75 -11.66 16.69
CA ILE A 44 -19.85 -10.61 16.20
C ILE A 44 -20.23 -9.25 16.80
N ARG A 45 -21.52 -8.93 16.87
CA ARG A 45 -22.00 -7.66 17.44
C ARG A 45 -21.80 -7.59 18.94
N GLU A 46 -21.97 -8.70 19.67
CA GLU A 46 -21.63 -8.75 21.09
C GLU A 46 -20.13 -8.51 21.33
N LEU A 47 -19.24 -9.15 20.53
CA LEU A 47 -17.80 -8.90 20.62
C LEU A 47 -17.45 -7.42 20.36
N LEU A 48 -18.14 -6.77 19.44
CA LEU A 48 -17.94 -5.35 19.15
C LEU A 48 -18.28 -4.44 20.32
N LYS A 49 -19.30 -4.77 21.14
CA LYS A 49 -19.67 -3.99 22.32
C LYS A 49 -18.58 -3.90 23.38
N HIS A 50 -17.65 -4.86 23.38
CA HIS A 50 -16.49 -4.86 24.28
C HIS A 50 -15.32 -4.00 23.78
N GLU A 51 -15.37 -3.54 22.52
CA GLU A 51 -14.32 -2.70 21.95
C GLU A 51 -14.61 -1.21 22.23
N LYS A 52 -13.61 -0.50 22.74
CA LYS A 52 -13.76 0.93 23.14
C LYS A 52 -14.09 1.86 21.97
N TYR A 53 -13.56 1.55 20.79
CA TYR A 53 -13.78 2.34 19.57
C TYR A 53 -13.82 1.43 18.35
N TYR A 54 -14.97 1.40 17.67
CA TYR A 54 -15.13 0.59 16.46
C TYR A 54 -16.02 1.26 15.42
N GLN A 55 -15.90 0.77 14.19
CA GLN A 55 -16.80 1.07 13.08
C GLN A 55 -17.23 -0.23 12.43
N GLU A 56 -18.53 -0.47 12.37
CA GLU A 56 -19.13 -1.51 11.56
C GLU A 56 -19.64 -0.91 10.26
N GLN A 57 -19.33 -1.55 9.14
CA GLN A 57 -19.86 -1.19 7.85
C GLN A 57 -20.45 -2.41 7.18
N GLU A 58 -21.74 -2.40 6.97
CA GLU A 58 -22.43 -3.40 6.18
C GLU A 58 -22.15 -3.18 4.69
N ILE A 59 -21.65 -4.22 4.01
CA ILE A 59 -21.30 -4.20 2.59
C ILE A 59 -22.42 -4.85 1.78
N GLU A 60 -22.98 -5.94 2.31
CA GLU A 60 -24.03 -6.72 1.70
C GLU A 60 -24.91 -7.31 2.79
N HIS A 61 -26.23 -7.24 2.58
CA HIS A 61 -27.22 -7.88 3.44
C HIS A 61 -28.28 -8.52 2.57
N ILE A 62 -28.43 -9.81 2.71
CA ILE A 62 -29.51 -10.62 2.09
C ILE A 62 -30.28 -11.24 3.24
N ASP A 63 -31.56 -10.94 3.31
CA ASP A 63 -32.53 -11.62 4.17
C ASP A 63 -33.76 -11.93 3.30
N ASN A 64 -33.75 -13.12 2.69
CA ASN A 64 -34.82 -13.58 1.78
C ASN A 64 -35.08 -15.04 1.99
N PRO A 65 -36.05 -15.43 2.86
CA PRO A 65 -36.38 -16.79 3.19
C PRO A 65 -36.78 -17.65 1.98
N GLU A 66 -37.35 -17.04 0.95
CA GLU A 66 -37.80 -17.70 -0.31
C GLU A 66 -36.68 -17.74 -1.37
N GLY A 67 -35.57 -17.07 -1.13
CA GLY A 67 -34.46 -16.99 -2.08
C GLY A 67 -33.53 -18.19 -2.04
N ARG A 68 -32.71 -18.36 -3.08
CA ARG A 68 -31.62 -19.35 -3.12
C ARG A 68 -30.62 -19.13 -1.96
N ILE A 69 -30.32 -17.88 -1.62
CA ILE A 69 -29.57 -17.52 -0.44
C ILE A 69 -30.55 -16.90 0.54
N LYS A 70 -30.83 -17.62 1.63
CA LYS A 70 -31.84 -17.21 2.61
C LYS A 70 -31.34 -16.07 3.49
N PHE A 71 -30.07 -16.16 3.92
CA PHE A 71 -29.43 -15.16 4.76
C PHE A 71 -27.96 -15.05 4.39
N LYS A 72 -27.45 -13.82 4.26
CA LYS A 72 -26.02 -13.53 4.07
C LYS A 72 -25.73 -12.11 4.46
N VAL A 73 -24.77 -11.91 5.34
CA VAL A 73 -24.28 -10.58 5.71
C VAL A 73 -22.77 -10.51 5.52
N GLN A 74 -22.32 -9.43 4.90
CA GLN A 74 -20.90 -9.11 4.76
C GLN A 74 -20.63 -7.79 5.51
N LEU A 75 -19.75 -7.86 6.48
CA LEU A 75 -19.35 -6.74 7.30
C LEU A 75 -17.86 -6.41 7.09
N LYS A 76 -17.57 -5.12 7.15
CA LYS A 76 -16.22 -4.63 7.35
C LYS A 76 -16.13 -3.98 8.72
N ILE A 77 -15.27 -4.50 9.55
CA ILE A 77 -15.11 -4.10 10.94
C ILE A 77 -13.75 -3.43 11.09
N ASN A 78 -13.73 -2.25 11.69
CA ASN A 78 -12.54 -1.53 12.09
C ASN A 78 -12.60 -1.30 13.59
N VAL A 79 -11.53 -1.61 14.31
CA VAL A 79 -11.37 -1.32 15.74
C VAL A 79 -10.15 -0.45 15.93
N GLY A 80 -10.27 0.65 16.65
CA GLY A 80 -9.21 1.64 16.86
C GLY A 80 -9.08 2.67 15.74
N LEU A 81 -8.13 3.58 15.88
CA LEU A 81 -7.87 4.72 15.00
C LEU A 81 -6.42 4.78 14.55
N CYS A 82 -6.19 5.27 13.34
CA CYS A 82 -4.86 5.58 12.83
C CYS A 82 -4.80 7.03 12.31
N LYS A 83 -3.60 7.54 12.07
CA LYS A 83 -3.36 8.90 11.53
C LYS A 83 -4.20 9.20 10.29
N LYS A 84 -4.38 8.19 9.44
CA LYS A 84 -5.16 8.34 8.21
C LYS A 84 -6.64 8.59 8.47
N ASP A 85 -7.23 7.97 9.48
CA ASP A 85 -8.64 8.20 9.86
C ASP A 85 -8.83 9.61 10.37
N ILE A 86 -7.83 10.15 11.07
CA ILE A 86 -7.84 11.48 11.63
C ILE A 86 -7.66 12.55 10.54
N LEU A 87 -6.71 12.37 9.63
CA LEU A 87 -6.35 13.36 8.63
C LEU A 87 -7.24 13.31 7.38
N ASN A 88 -7.79 12.14 7.04
CA ASN A 88 -8.55 11.96 5.82
C ASN A 88 -10.06 11.93 6.10
N TYR A 89 -10.74 13.05 5.86
CA TYR A 89 -12.18 13.14 6.07
C TYR A 89 -13.01 12.50 4.93
N ARG A 90 -12.39 12.20 3.77
CA ARG A 90 -13.06 11.53 2.65
C ARG A 90 -12.83 10.02 2.76
N CYS A 91 -13.76 9.34 3.41
CA CYS A 91 -13.76 7.88 3.45
C CYS A 91 -14.23 7.33 2.10
N LYS A 92 -13.28 6.91 1.25
CA LYS A 92 -13.60 6.00 0.15
C LYS A 92 -13.68 4.59 0.70
N LEU A 93 -14.78 3.89 0.41
CA LEU A 93 -14.91 2.47 0.66
C LEU A 93 -13.78 1.72 -0.05
N LYS A 94 -12.85 1.17 0.71
CA LYS A 94 -11.82 0.30 0.15
C LYS A 94 -12.30 -1.14 0.22
N ARG A 95 -12.10 -1.86 -0.87
CA ARG A 95 -12.28 -3.32 -0.89
C ARG A 95 -11.36 -3.94 0.15
N ALA A 96 -11.80 -5.00 0.81
CA ALA A 96 -11.02 -5.78 1.74
C ALA A 96 -11.15 -7.26 1.36
N PHE A 97 -10.14 -8.06 1.72
CA PHE A 97 -10.14 -9.50 1.47
C PHE A 97 -10.76 -10.23 2.66
N PHE A 98 -11.38 -11.39 2.41
CA PHE A 98 -11.98 -12.24 3.46
C PHE A 98 -10.96 -13.17 4.12
N ASN A 99 -9.82 -13.40 3.49
CA ASN A 99 -8.80 -14.35 3.93
C ASN A 99 -7.64 -13.71 4.72
N CYS A 100 -7.81 -12.45 5.13
CA CYS A 100 -6.83 -11.74 5.96
C CYS A 100 -7.49 -10.72 6.87
N PHE A 101 -6.80 -10.37 7.94
CA PHE A 101 -7.04 -9.14 8.67
C PHE A 101 -5.86 -8.18 8.52
N VAL A 102 -6.10 -6.90 8.78
CA VAL A 102 -5.10 -5.84 8.67
C VAL A 102 -4.86 -5.27 10.06
N LEU A 103 -3.59 -5.11 10.41
CA LEU A 103 -3.15 -4.38 11.59
C LEU A 103 -2.50 -3.07 11.18
N ILE A 104 -2.69 -2.04 11.98
CA ILE A 104 -1.89 -0.84 11.94
C ILE A 104 -1.12 -0.78 13.24
N MET A 105 0.16 -1.00 13.11
CA MET A 105 1.12 -1.09 14.19
C MET A 105 1.94 0.18 14.24
N ARG A 106 2.19 0.66 15.43
CA ARG A 106 3.07 1.79 15.69
C ARG A 106 4.42 1.29 16.13
N ILE A 107 5.48 1.67 15.42
CA ILE A 107 6.87 1.39 15.77
C ILE A 107 7.60 2.71 16.00
N ARG A 108 8.68 2.71 16.76
CA ARG A 108 9.55 3.89 16.93
C ARG A 108 10.18 4.24 15.60
N ASP A 109 10.21 5.54 15.29
CA ASP A 109 10.98 6.03 14.15
C ASP A 109 12.47 5.93 14.45
N GLN A 110 13.28 5.62 13.46
CA GLN A 110 14.75 5.52 13.59
C GLN A 110 15.39 6.85 14.05
N SER A 111 14.75 7.99 13.75
CA SER A 111 15.17 9.30 14.28
C SER A 111 15.01 9.45 15.79
N GLY A 112 14.27 8.53 16.45
CA GLY A 112 13.97 8.58 17.88
C GLY A 112 12.92 9.62 18.31
N GLU A 113 12.49 10.51 17.40
CA GLU A 113 11.61 11.65 17.72
C GLU A 113 10.11 11.33 17.60
N GLY A 114 9.73 10.11 17.20
CA GLY A 114 8.32 9.81 16.99
C GLY A 114 8.00 8.37 16.69
N PHE A 115 6.81 8.17 16.13
CA PHE A 115 6.31 6.86 15.75
C PHE A 115 5.93 6.83 14.27
N LYS A 116 6.25 5.72 13.61
CA LYS A 116 5.82 5.38 12.26
C LYS A 116 4.69 4.35 12.33
N GLU A 117 3.64 4.57 11.52
CA GLU A 117 2.54 3.62 11.40
C GLU A 117 2.80 2.63 10.26
N MET A 118 2.87 1.35 10.60
CA MET A 118 3.11 0.26 9.66
C MET A 118 1.82 -0.54 9.45
N HIS A 119 1.49 -0.81 8.19
CA HIS A 119 0.35 -1.62 7.82
C HIS A 119 0.78 -3.07 7.61
N ILE A 120 0.11 -4.00 8.25
CA ILE A 120 0.43 -5.43 8.17
C ILE A 120 -0.84 -6.17 7.80
N LYS A 121 -0.83 -6.91 6.70
CA LYS A 121 -1.88 -7.86 6.37
C LYS A 121 -1.44 -9.25 6.81
N VAL A 122 -2.25 -9.89 7.60
CA VAL A 122 -2.04 -11.25 8.10
C VAL A 122 -3.04 -12.17 7.43
N PHE A 123 -2.54 -13.06 6.60
CA PHE A 123 -3.39 -14.02 5.88
C PHE A 123 -3.59 -15.30 6.68
N ASN A 124 -4.72 -15.99 6.44
CA ASN A 124 -5.03 -17.27 7.07
C ASN A 124 -3.98 -18.36 6.83
N THR A 125 -3.23 -18.28 5.74
CA THR A 125 -2.10 -19.17 5.42
C THR A 125 -0.85 -18.90 6.24
N GLY A 126 -0.85 -17.86 7.08
CA GLY A 126 0.35 -17.39 7.78
C GLY A 126 1.24 -16.45 6.94
N LYS A 127 0.90 -16.17 5.68
CA LYS A 127 1.61 -15.16 4.87
C LYS A 127 1.39 -13.77 5.47
N LEU A 128 2.45 -12.95 5.43
CA LEU A 128 2.39 -11.53 5.79
C LEU A 128 2.60 -10.67 4.53
N GLU A 129 1.94 -9.53 4.48
CA GLU A 129 2.20 -8.49 3.50
C GLU A 129 2.36 -7.17 4.26
N ILE A 130 3.55 -6.57 4.18
CA ILE A 130 3.93 -5.38 4.94
C ILE A 130 4.39 -4.31 3.97
N PRO A 131 3.49 -3.44 3.48
CA PRO A 131 3.86 -2.37 2.57
C PRO A 131 4.57 -1.23 3.29
N GLY A 132 5.48 -0.56 2.58
CA GLY A 132 6.14 0.66 3.06
C GLY A 132 7.37 0.40 3.94
N ILE A 133 7.92 -0.79 3.92
CA ILE A 133 9.24 -1.11 4.49
C ILE A 133 10.30 -0.39 3.65
N GLN A 134 11.21 0.29 4.30
CA GLN A 134 12.30 1.05 3.67
C GLN A 134 13.67 0.52 4.08
N THR A 135 13.77 -0.14 5.23
CA THR A 135 15.03 -0.69 5.76
C THR A 135 14.78 -2.04 6.44
N ASP A 136 15.79 -2.90 6.47
CA ASP A 136 15.73 -4.22 7.10
C ASP A 136 15.54 -4.12 8.62
N GLU A 137 16.06 -3.06 9.25
CA GLU A 137 15.85 -2.79 10.67
C GLU A 137 14.38 -2.54 10.98
N SER A 138 13.71 -1.73 10.14
CA SER A 138 12.26 -1.49 10.27
C SER A 138 11.44 -2.76 10.08
N LEU A 139 11.84 -3.62 9.15
CA LEU A 139 11.20 -4.92 8.94
C LEU A 139 11.36 -5.81 10.19
N THR A 140 12.58 -5.94 10.68
CA THR A 140 12.89 -6.73 11.86
C THR A 140 12.12 -6.25 13.10
N GLN A 141 12.05 -4.94 13.30
CA GLN A 141 11.29 -4.33 14.40
C GLN A 141 9.79 -4.68 14.31
N VAL A 142 9.19 -4.55 13.12
CA VAL A 142 7.79 -4.89 12.89
C VAL A 142 7.52 -6.36 13.15
N LEU A 143 8.38 -7.24 12.62
CA LEU A 143 8.22 -8.70 12.77
C LEU A 143 8.36 -9.14 14.23
N ASN A 144 9.37 -8.64 14.95
CA ASN A 144 9.58 -8.97 16.37
C ASN A 144 8.41 -8.51 17.23
N LEU A 145 7.92 -7.29 17.03
CA LEU A 145 6.77 -6.78 17.76
C LEU A 145 5.50 -7.58 17.44
N LEU A 146 5.28 -7.93 16.16
CA LEU A 146 4.14 -8.76 15.75
C LEU A 146 4.18 -10.15 16.43
N ILE A 147 5.31 -10.83 16.40
CA ILE A 147 5.47 -12.14 17.02
C ILE A 147 5.26 -12.05 18.54
N THR A 148 5.81 -11.03 19.20
CA THR A 148 5.59 -10.80 20.63
C THR A 148 4.10 -10.67 20.97
N ILE A 149 3.32 -10.02 20.14
CA ILE A 149 1.87 -9.87 20.33
C ILE A 149 1.12 -11.18 20.02
N LEU A 150 1.56 -11.93 19.01
CA LEU A 150 0.86 -13.15 18.58
C LEU A 150 1.16 -14.38 19.44
N LYS A 151 2.34 -14.49 20.04
CA LYS A 151 2.73 -15.65 20.89
C LYS A 151 1.71 -16.00 21.98
N PRO A 152 1.21 -15.06 22.81
CA PRO A 152 0.22 -15.40 23.83
C PRO A 152 -1.14 -15.81 23.27
N ILE A 153 -1.45 -15.47 22.01
CA ILE A 153 -2.76 -15.71 21.37
C ILE A 153 -2.77 -17.01 20.58
N VAL A 154 -1.71 -17.26 19.80
CA VAL A 154 -1.63 -18.38 18.84
C VAL A 154 -0.87 -19.56 19.43
N GLY A 155 0.21 -19.30 20.18
CA GLY A 155 1.10 -20.30 20.80
C GLY A 155 2.55 -19.84 20.78
N GLN A 156 3.34 -20.37 21.70
CA GLN A 156 4.75 -19.93 21.89
C GLN A 156 5.66 -20.29 20.71
N ASP A 157 5.27 -21.30 19.91
CA ASP A 157 6.05 -21.80 18.77
C ASP A 157 5.86 -20.97 17.49
N ILE A 158 4.97 -19.96 17.52
CA ILE A 158 4.78 -19.10 16.35
C ILE A 158 6.01 -18.23 16.11
N ASP A 159 6.47 -18.24 14.85
CA ASP A 159 7.60 -17.41 14.43
C ASP A 159 7.51 -17.11 12.93
N PHE A 160 8.34 -16.21 12.42
CA PHE A 160 8.48 -15.97 10.99
C PHE A 160 9.62 -16.81 10.41
N ILE A 161 9.53 -17.10 9.12
CA ILE A 161 10.54 -17.88 8.41
C ILE A 161 11.49 -16.90 7.74
N HIS A 162 12.69 -16.74 8.27
CA HIS A 162 13.68 -15.74 7.82
C HIS A 162 13.99 -15.83 6.34
N ASP A 163 14.21 -17.04 5.81
CA ASP A 163 14.63 -17.26 4.42
C ASP A 163 13.49 -17.12 3.39
N LYS A 164 12.27 -16.80 3.85
CA LYS A 164 11.09 -16.62 2.99
C LYS A 164 10.59 -15.17 2.94
N CYS A 165 11.46 -14.22 3.24
CA CYS A 165 11.17 -12.81 3.05
C CYS A 165 11.56 -12.40 1.63
N GLU A 166 10.61 -11.83 0.88
CA GLU A 166 10.85 -11.36 -0.48
C GLU A 166 10.29 -9.96 -0.70
N THR A 167 11.00 -9.15 -1.47
CA THR A 167 10.47 -7.88 -1.96
C THR A 167 9.57 -8.16 -3.15
N VAL A 168 8.26 -8.01 -2.95
CA VAL A 168 7.24 -8.28 -3.98
C VAL A 168 7.12 -7.12 -4.95
N LEU A 169 7.29 -5.90 -4.49
CA LEU A 169 7.15 -4.68 -5.29
C LEU A 169 7.97 -3.54 -4.69
N ILE A 170 8.74 -2.87 -5.54
CA ILE A 170 9.34 -1.56 -5.22
C ILE A 170 8.51 -0.48 -5.90
N ASN A 171 8.21 0.59 -5.17
CA ASN A 171 7.60 1.81 -5.69
C ASN A 171 8.50 2.99 -5.31
N SER A 172 9.21 3.51 -6.31
CA SER A 172 10.13 4.64 -6.17
C SER A 172 9.62 5.84 -6.94
N ASN A 173 10.02 7.04 -6.52
CA ASN A 173 9.70 8.26 -7.23
C ASN A 173 10.83 9.28 -7.16
N PHE A 174 10.94 10.08 -8.20
CA PHE A 174 11.79 11.28 -8.23
C PHE A 174 11.11 12.42 -9.00
N ASN A 175 11.70 13.59 -8.99
CA ASN A 175 11.22 14.74 -9.76
C ASN A 175 12.38 15.33 -10.57
N CYS A 176 12.18 15.54 -11.87
CA CYS A 176 13.20 16.10 -12.75
C CYS A 176 13.37 17.64 -12.61
N GLY A 177 12.51 18.31 -11.83
CA GLY A 177 12.64 19.73 -11.51
C GLY A 177 12.01 20.67 -12.52
N TYR A 178 11.40 20.19 -13.60
CA TYR A 178 10.75 21.01 -14.63
C TYR A 178 9.42 20.42 -15.10
N PHE A 179 8.60 21.25 -15.75
CA PHE A 179 7.35 20.80 -16.36
C PHE A 179 7.60 20.14 -17.72
N ILE A 180 6.94 19.01 -17.96
CA ILE A 180 7.12 18.20 -19.16
C ILE A 180 5.96 18.37 -20.12
N ASN A 181 6.27 18.56 -21.41
CA ASN A 181 5.33 18.39 -22.51
C ASN A 181 5.15 16.88 -22.77
N ARG A 182 4.05 16.32 -22.27
CA ARG A 182 3.80 14.88 -22.33
C ARG A 182 3.55 14.36 -23.75
N ASP A 183 2.94 15.15 -24.63
CA ASP A 183 2.67 14.74 -26.01
C ASP A 183 3.99 14.55 -26.79
N LYS A 184 4.92 15.49 -26.65
CA LYS A 184 6.25 15.37 -27.24
C LYS A 184 7.03 14.22 -26.66
N LEU A 185 7.09 14.12 -25.32
CA LEU A 185 7.81 13.03 -24.66
C LEU A 185 7.23 11.66 -25.01
N TYR A 186 5.91 11.51 -25.11
CA TYR A 186 5.30 10.26 -25.55
C TYR A 186 5.78 9.84 -26.95
N ASN A 187 5.82 10.77 -27.88
CA ASN A 187 6.32 10.50 -29.23
C ASN A 187 7.80 10.11 -29.23
N ILE A 188 8.61 10.79 -28.43
CA ILE A 188 10.04 10.49 -28.25
C ILE A 188 10.22 9.08 -27.67
N LEU A 189 9.55 8.75 -26.57
CA LEU A 189 9.63 7.43 -25.96
C LEU A 189 9.23 6.33 -26.93
N LYS A 190 8.12 6.52 -27.65
CA LYS A 190 7.56 5.51 -28.54
C LYS A 190 8.35 5.33 -29.83
N TYR A 191 8.76 6.41 -30.48
CA TYR A 191 9.33 6.35 -31.83
C TYR A 191 10.86 6.47 -31.85
N LYS A 192 11.47 7.30 -31.00
CA LYS A 192 12.93 7.44 -30.91
C LYS A 192 13.55 6.35 -30.07
N TYR A 193 13.06 6.17 -28.82
CA TYR A 193 13.60 5.15 -27.90
C TYR A 193 12.94 3.78 -28.05
N ARG A 194 11.84 3.65 -28.80
CA ARG A 194 11.07 2.41 -29.01
C ARG A 194 10.63 1.73 -27.71
N ILE A 195 10.37 2.52 -26.69
CA ILE A 195 9.85 2.06 -25.42
C ILE A 195 8.34 1.85 -25.53
N ASN A 196 7.87 0.73 -25.00
CA ASN A 196 6.43 0.45 -24.92
C ASN A 196 5.75 1.47 -24.00
N SER A 197 5.06 2.43 -24.60
CA SER A 197 4.45 3.56 -23.91
C SER A 197 3.01 3.77 -24.36
N ASN A 198 2.17 4.15 -23.41
CA ASN A 198 0.79 4.54 -23.61
C ASN A 198 0.50 5.88 -22.93
N TYR A 199 -0.23 6.75 -23.63
CA TYR A 199 -0.65 8.03 -23.09
C TYR A 199 -2.04 8.39 -23.57
N ASP A 200 -2.97 8.50 -22.63
CA ASP A 200 -4.31 9.03 -22.81
C ASP A 200 -4.61 9.99 -21.66
N ALA A 201 -4.60 11.29 -21.97
CA ALA A 201 -4.78 12.35 -20.99
C ALA A 201 -6.16 12.32 -20.29
N CYS A 202 -7.18 11.70 -20.94
CA CYS A 202 -8.52 11.59 -20.38
C CYS A 202 -8.62 10.48 -19.34
N SER A 203 -7.92 9.35 -19.57
CA SER A 203 -7.96 8.18 -18.69
C SER A 203 -6.98 8.31 -17.53
N TYR A 204 -5.74 8.78 -17.81
CA TYR A 204 -4.68 8.85 -16.82
C TYR A 204 -3.73 10.03 -17.09
N PRO A 205 -3.37 10.80 -16.05
CA PRO A 205 -2.59 12.03 -16.21
C PRO A 205 -1.11 11.83 -16.53
N GLY A 206 -0.57 10.61 -16.42
CA GLY A 206 0.82 10.26 -16.69
C GLY A 206 1.01 9.48 -17.97
N ILE A 207 2.17 9.59 -18.61
CA ILE A 207 2.62 8.65 -19.63
C ILE A 207 2.94 7.35 -18.92
N GLN A 208 2.29 6.26 -19.29
CA GLN A 208 2.54 4.92 -18.75
C GLN A 208 3.47 4.17 -19.69
N SER A 209 4.59 3.68 -19.18
CA SER A 209 5.60 3.01 -19.98
C SER A 209 6.12 1.76 -19.28
N LYS A 210 6.66 0.83 -20.07
CA LYS A 210 7.28 -0.40 -19.62
C LYS A 210 8.74 -0.40 -20.00
N PHE A 211 9.58 -0.64 -19.02
CA PHE A 211 11.01 -0.85 -19.18
C PHE A 211 11.29 -2.34 -19.07
N TYR A 212 11.92 -2.91 -20.07
CA TYR A 212 12.36 -4.30 -20.05
C TYR A 212 13.85 -4.32 -19.70
N TYR A 213 14.14 -4.82 -18.50
CA TYR A 213 15.51 -5.03 -18.03
C TYR A 213 15.99 -6.43 -18.38
N ILE A 214 17.13 -6.53 -19.06
CA ILE A 214 17.75 -7.79 -19.50
C ILE A 214 18.99 -8.03 -18.64
N PRO A 215 19.01 -9.07 -17.77
CA PRO A 215 20.19 -9.38 -16.96
C PRO A 215 21.43 -9.62 -17.80
N GLY A 216 22.58 -9.06 -17.40
CA GLY A 216 23.85 -9.22 -18.09
C GLY A 216 24.08 -8.28 -19.28
N LEU A 217 23.09 -7.49 -19.69
CA LEU A 217 23.27 -6.46 -20.72
C LEU A 217 23.83 -5.18 -20.07
N GLU A 218 25.02 -4.74 -20.49
CA GLU A 218 25.66 -3.53 -19.94
C GLU A 218 24.86 -2.26 -20.27
N ASN A 219 24.40 -2.13 -21.51
CA ASN A 219 23.66 -0.97 -22.00
C ASN A 219 22.17 -1.29 -22.11
N GLN A 220 21.42 -1.04 -21.07
CA GLN A 220 19.98 -1.24 -21.03
C GLN A 220 19.25 -0.20 -21.89
N THR A 221 18.40 -0.67 -22.80
CA THR A 221 17.63 0.21 -23.70
C THR A 221 16.17 0.39 -23.25
N GLY A 222 15.70 -0.48 -22.37
CA GLY A 222 14.30 -0.51 -21.93
C GLY A 222 13.30 -0.99 -22.98
N GLN A 223 13.78 -1.35 -24.19
CA GLN A 223 12.94 -1.82 -25.30
C GLN A 223 12.40 -3.22 -25.03
N HIS A 224 11.31 -3.56 -25.74
CA HIS A 224 10.78 -4.92 -25.70
C HIS A 224 11.82 -5.89 -26.25
N PRO A 225 12.20 -6.94 -25.51
CA PRO A 225 13.18 -7.91 -25.95
C PRO A 225 12.66 -8.76 -27.12
N PRO A 226 13.55 -9.35 -27.92
CA PRO A 226 13.16 -10.36 -28.91
C PRO A 226 12.56 -11.60 -28.22
N ALA A 227 11.80 -12.39 -28.99
CA ALA A 227 11.01 -13.51 -28.46
C ALA A 227 11.84 -14.57 -27.69
N ASN A 228 13.11 -14.77 -28.04
CA ASN A 228 14.02 -15.70 -27.37
C ASN A 228 14.53 -15.20 -26.00
N GLU A 229 14.45 -13.91 -25.71
CA GLU A 229 14.96 -13.30 -24.49
C GLU A 229 13.84 -12.83 -23.55
N ILE A 230 12.58 -12.90 -23.98
CA ILE A 230 11.43 -12.42 -23.23
C ILE A 230 11.28 -13.09 -21.86
N HIS A 231 11.71 -14.33 -21.73
CA HIS A 231 11.60 -15.11 -20.49
C HIS A 231 12.65 -14.73 -19.44
N THR A 232 13.73 -14.08 -19.84
CA THR A 232 14.81 -13.63 -18.94
C THR A 232 14.65 -12.17 -18.55
N ALA A 233 13.90 -11.39 -19.34
CA ALA A 233 13.70 -9.98 -19.09
C ALA A 233 12.71 -9.73 -17.97
N SER A 234 13.01 -8.75 -17.12
CA SER A 234 12.09 -8.24 -16.09
C SER A 234 11.34 -7.03 -16.62
N GLU A 235 10.02 -7.03 -16.52
CA GLU A 235 9.16 -5.91 -16.92
C GLU A 235 8.89 -5.00 -15.73
N ILE A 236 9.36 -3.76 -15.79
CA ILE A 236 9.15 -2.74 -14.76
C ILE A 236 8.39 -1.56 -15.37
N SER A 237 7.34 -1.10 -14.72
CA SER A 237 6.56 0.05 -15.17
C SER A 237 7.17 1.36 -14.68
N PHE A 238 7.15 2.39 -15.53
CA PHE A 238 7.40 3.75 -15.09
C PHE A 238 6.34 4.71 -15.63
N MET A 239 6.13 5.80 -14.92
CA MET A 239 5.10 6.79 -15.25
C MET A 239 5.69 8.18 -15.13
N ILE A 240 5.49 9.00 -16.17
CA ILE A 240 6.01 10.37 -16.21
C ILE A 240 4.85 11.35 -16.25
N PHE A 241 4.84 12.31 -15.32
CA PHE A 241 3.78 13.29 -15.16
C PHE A 241 4.19 14.68 -15.67
N ARG A 242 3.20 15.49 -16.04
CA ARG A 242 3.42 16.88 -16.47
C ARG A 242 4.24 17.71 -15.48
N THR A 243 4.13 17.43 -14.19
CA THR A 243 4.82 18.14 -13.11
C THR A 243 6.31 17.78 -12.96
N GLY A 244 6.85 16.93 -13.84
CA GLY A 244 8.21 16.41 -13.71
C GLY A 244 8.34 15.25 -12.73
N SER A 245 7.25 14.83 -12.11
CA SER A 245 7.24 13.66 -11.22
C SER A 245 7.35 12.39 -12.06
N VAL A 246 8.23 11.47 -11.65
CA VAL A 246 8.43 10.17 -12.28
C VAL A 246 8.24 9.10 -11.22
N LEU A 247 7.47 8.06 -11.54
CA LEU A 247 7.32 6.86 -10.73
C LEU A 247 7.97 5.68 -11.43
N ILE A 248 8.65 4.82 -10.67
CA ILE A 248 9.16 3.52 -11.13
C ILE A 248 8.56 2.46 -10.21
N VAL A 249 7.82 1.51 -10.78
CA VAL A 249 7.05 0.51 -10.03
C VAL A 249 7.22 -0.86 -10.65
N GLY A 250 7.66 -1.83 -9.86
CA GLY A 250 7.77 -3.20 -10.34
C GLY A 250 8.37 -4.16 -9.33
N ARG A 251 8.41 -5.43 -9.70
CA ARG A 251 9.14 -6.45 -8.98
C ARG A 251 10.58 -6.47 -9.50
N CYS A 252 11.47 -5.86 -8.76
CA CYS A 252 12.90 -5.81 -9.06
C CYS A 252 13.69 -5.64 -7.77
N ASP A 253 15.00 -5.80 -7.84
CA ASP A 253 15.92 -5.40 -6.79
C ASP A 253 16.35 -3.93 -6.93
N GLU A 254 17.09 -3.42 -5.95
CA GLU A 254 17.53 -2.03 -5.93
C GLU A 254 18.51 -1.70 -7.07
N ASN A 255 19.34 -2.65 -7.50
CA ASN A 255 20.30 -2.42 -8.59
C ASN A 255 19.57 -2.19 -9.91
N VAL A 256 18.54 -2.99 -10.18
CA VAL A 256 17.67 -2.81 -11.36
C VAL A 256 16.93 -1.48 -11.29
N LEU A 257 16.43 -1.11 -10.10
CA LEU A 257 15.77 0.18 -9.88
C LEU A 257 16.71 1.35 -10.20
N HIS A 258 17.95 1.31 -9.70
CA HIS A 258 18.98 2.34 -9.98
C HIS A 258 19.33 2.41 -11.45
N CYS A 259 19.49 1.28 -12.13
CA CYS A 259 19.73 1.23 -13.57
C CYS A 259 18.62 1.95 -14.36
N ILE A 260 17.36 1.70 -14.02
CA ILE A 260 16.21 2.36 -14.65
C ILE A 260 16.19 3.85 -14.33
N TYR A 261 16.51 4.22 -13.10
CA TYR A 261 16.60 5.62 -12.68
C TYR A 261 17.66 6.38 -13.50
N ASP A 262 18.86 5.82 -13.64
CA ASP A 262 19.95 6.44 -14.39
C ASP A 262 19.61 6.58 -15.89
N PHE A 263 18.99 5.55 -16.47
CA PHE A 263 18.48 5.60 -17.84
C PHE A 263 17.46 6.73 -18.02
N LEU A 264 16.45 6.82 -17.14
CA LEU A 264 15.40 7.83 -17.23
C LEU A 264 15.94 9.23 -16.97
N LYS A 265 16.87 9.38 -16.04
CA LYS A 265 17.54 10.65 -15.75
C LYS A 265 18.28 11.15 -17.00
N LYS A 266 19.11 10.31 -17.61
CA LYS A 266 19.86 10.63 -18.83
C LYS A 266 18.92 10.99 -19.98
N LEU A 267 17.87 10.20 -20.23
CA LEU A 267 16.86 10.47 -21.26
C LEU A 267 16.19 11.84 -21.05
N LEU A 268 15.76 12.14 -19.82
CA LEU A 268 15.09 13.40 -19.51
C LEU A 268 16.03 14.62 -19.62
N GLU A 269 17.33 14.45 -19.33
CA GLU A 269 18.34 15.48 -19.52
C GLU A 269 18.62 15.72 -21.04
N GLU A 270 18.78 14.67 -21.82
CA GLU A 270 19.02 14.75 -23.27
C GLU A 270 17.86 15.41 -24.02
N GLU A 271 16.64 15.02 -23.68
CA GLU A 271 15.44 15.50 -24.35
C GLU A 271 14.87 16.81 -23.79
N TYR A 272 15.47 17.35 -22.72
CA TYR A 272 15.02 18.60 -22.07
C TYR A 272 14.75 19.76 -23.05
N PRO A 273 15.61 20.03 -24.07
CA PRO A 273 15.39 21.14 -24.99
C PRO A 273 14.06 21.03 -25.76
N GLU A 274 13.59 19.82 -25.99
CA GLU A 274 12.35 19.56 -26.75
C GLU A 274 11.12 19.42 -25.86
N ILE A 275 11.28 18.76 -24.72
CA ILE A 275 10.15 18.41 -23.83
C ILE A 275 9.94 19.41 -22.68
N GLY A 276 10.98 20.19 -22.35
CA GLY A 276 10.90 21.16 -21.26
C GLY A 276 9.90 22.26 -21.56
N ASN A 277 8.92 22.43 -20.70
CA ASN A 277 8.01 23.57 -20.76
C ASN A 277 8.62 24.73 -19.97
N HIS A 278 9.15 25.73 -20.67
CA HIS A 278 9.60 26.99 -20.11
C HIS A 278 8.44 27.92 -19.70
N LEU A 279 7.29 27.36 -19.38
CA LEU A 279 6.24 28.15 -18.74
C LEU A 279 6.86 28.77 -17.51
N ASN A 280 7.03 30.10 -17.56
CA ASN A 280 7.46 30.95 -16.47
C ASN A 280 7.17 30.27 -15.14
N ILE A 281 8.18 30.11 -14.31
CA ILE A 281 8.03 29.73 -12.91
C ILE A 281 7.03 30.75 -12.36
N ILE A 282 5.76 30.42 -12.45
CA ILE A 282 4.74 31.12 -11.68
C ILE A 282 5.17 30.82 -10.27
N GLN A 283 5.84 31.81 -9.65
CA GLN A 283 6.16 31.74 -8.22
C GLN A 283 4.95 31.14 -7.55
N PRO A 284 5.06 30.06 -6.79
CA PRO A 284 3.90 29.41 -6.20
C PRO A 284 3.17 30.55 -5.47
N LYS A 285 2.01 30.96 -5.99
CA LYS A 285 1.11 31.82 -5.22
C LYS A 285 1.03 31.14 -3.88
N LYS A 286 1.46 31.84 -2.81
CA LYS A 286 1.31 31.34 -1.44
C LYS A 286 -0.12 30.79 -1.38
N GLN A 287 -0.26 29.48 -1.55
CA GLN A 287 -1.56 28.86 -1.42
C GLN A 287 -1.90 29.12 0.02
N ASN A 288 -2.93 29.92 0.25
CA ASN A 288 -3.55 29.99 1.56
C ASN A 288 -3.94 28.57 1.89
N VAL A 289 -3.12 27.89 2.66
CA VAL A 289 -3.33 26.52 3.10
C VAL A 289 -4.63 26.59 3.89
N LYS A 290 -5.73 26.18 3.24
CA LYS A 290 -7.02 26.05 3.94
C LYS A 290 -6.81 24.99 5.00
N LEU A 291 -6.56 25.41 6.22
CA LEU A 291 -6.51 24.54 7.37
C LEU A 291 -7.88 23.83 7.49
N ARG A 292 -7.89 22.54 7.22
CA ARG A 292 -9.08 21.71 7.41
C ARG A 292 -9.02 21.14 8.82
N ARG A 293 -9.98 21.52 9.63
CA ARG A 293 -10.10 21.00 11.00
C ARG A 293 -11.13 19.86 10.99
N LYS A 294 -10.72 18.69 11.49
CA LYS A 294 -11.62 17.56 11.80
C LYS A 294 -11.64 17.40 13.31
N VAL A 295 -12.82 17.43 13.90
CA VAL A 295 -13.03 17.13 15.31
C VAL A 295 -13.58 15.71 15.40
N ILE A 296 -12.91 14.86 16.16
CA ILE A 296 -13.36 13.50 16.45
C ILE A 296 -13.67 13.46 17.94
N ASN A 297 -14.93 13.29 18.27
CA ASN A 297 -15.37 13.06 19.64
C ASN A 297 -15.27 11.56 19.90
N VAL A 298 -14.40 11.17 20.81
CA VAL A 298 -14.33 9.80 21.32
C VAL A 298 -15.20 9.78 22.57
N VAL A 299 -16.35 9.14 22.48
CA VAL A 299 -17.20 8.91 23.64
C VAL A 299 -16.76 7.58 24.25
N GLU A 300 -16.26 7.59 25.48
CA GLU A 300 -16.11 6.37 26.26
C GLU A 300 -17.52 5.91 26.63
N ASN A 301 -17.93 4.76 26.14
CA ASN A 301 -19.12 4.11 26.67
C ASN A 301 -18.77 3.63 28.09
N ILE A 302 -19.35 4.27 29.07
CA ILE A 302 -19.29 3.91 30.51
C ILE A 302 -20.12 2.66 30.73
#